data_62727f80e06a4c19083f2961b57c609b
#
_entry.id   62727f80e06a4c19083f2961b57c609b
#
_cell.length_a   1.000
_cell.length_b   1.000
_cell.length_c   1.000
_cell.angle_alpha   90.00
_cell.angle_beta   90.00
_cell.angle_gamma   90.00
#
_symmetry.space_group_name_H-M   'P 1'
#
loop_
_entity.id
_entity.type
_entity.pdbx_description
1 polymer ?
#
loop_
_entity_poly.entity_id
_entity_poly.type
_entity_poly.pdbx_seq_one_letter_code
_entity_poly.pdbx_strand_id
1 'polypeptide(L)'
;MVRRIAGDFSEKGLLVYASALAFRILLALVPLALFGVALLGFLHLDEVWSESVAPEIRDRVSAPAFTLIDRTADQVLTKKEAWWLTVGAAVALWEVSAGIRIAMRALDRIYEDHRPRSPVARLIGSLALSVPISMLLLAAVAAAQILPPALDRRGAGAVGDVLARALGWGLSAILVSVAIAVLVRFGSSTERPFHVAGVASVVVVVCWTVASTLFGLYATHVASYGTLLGGLAFVFVLMVYVYISAVTFLAGLRAAAYAGNGSSASDL
;
A
#
# COMPACT_ATOMS: atom_id res chain seq x y z
N MET A 1 14.94 17.27 15.49
CA MET A 1 14.65 16.09 14.64
C MET A 1 13.90 16.48 13.37
N VAL A 2 12.72 17.08 13.44
CA VAL A 2 11.89 17.44 12.27
C VAL A 2 12.62 18.32 11.25
N ARG A 3 13.32 19.38 11.68
CA ARG A 3 14.10 20.24 10.78
C ARG A 3 15.25 19.52 10.03
N ARG A 4 15.90 18.55 10.67
CA ARG A 4 16.94 17.73 10.04
C ARG A 4 16.35 16.79 9.00
N ILE A 5 15.22 16.13 9.32
CA ILE A 5 14.49 15.28 8.37
C ILE A 5 14.07 16.10 7.13
N ALA A 6 13.52 17.30 7.33
CA ALA A 6 13.11 18.19 6.24
C ALA A 6 14.30 18.65 5.36
N GLY A 7 15.46 18.96 5.97
CA GLY A 7 16.69 19.27 5.24
C GLY A 7 17.14 18.10 4.36
N ASP A 8 17.20 16.92 4.94
CA ASP A 8 17.60 15.69 4.23
C ASP A 8 16.66 15.31 3.09
N PHE A 9 15.34 15.58 3.25
CA PHE A 9 14.38 15.36 2.17
C PHE A 9 14.72 16.15 0.92
N SER A 10 15.17 17.39 1.09
CA SER A 10 15.60 18.26 0.00
C SER A 10 16.96 17.83 -0.57
N GLU A 11 17.96 17.64 0.31
CA GLU A 11 19.34 17.32 -0.10
C GLU A 11 19.46 15.94 -0.75
N LYS A 12 18.72 14.94 -0.24
CA LYS A 12 18.73 13.57 -0.77
C LYS A 12 17.74 13.34 -1.91
N GLY A 13 16.95 14.35 -2.27
CA GLY A 13 15.95 14.28 -3.32
C GLY A 13 14.83 13.27 -3.02
N LEU A 14 14.49 13.03 -1.75
CA LEU A 14 13.49 12.01 -1.36
C LEU A 14 12.08 12.32 -1.88
N LEU A 15 11.76 13.61 -2.10
CA LEU A 15 10.48 14.01 -2.72
C LEU A 15 10.34 13.46 -4.15
N VAL A 16 11.44 13.38 -4.92
CA VAL A 16 11.42 12.78 -6.26
C VAL A 16 11.08 11.29 -6.19
N TYR A 17 11.64 10.57 -5.21
CA TYR A 17 11.29 9.17 -4.99
C TYR A 17 9.85 9.00 -4.51
N ALA A 18 9.36 9.90 -3.65
CA ALA A 18 7.96 9.89 -3.21
C ALA A 18 6.99 10.10 -4.38
N SER A 19 7.28 11.07 -5.26
CA SER A 19 6.47 11.32 -6.47
C SER A 19 6.49 10.13 -7.41
N ALA A 20 7.67 9.55 -7.66
CA ALA A 20 7.81 8.39 -8.52
C ALA A 20 7.09 7.15 -7.93
N LEU A 21 7.15 6.96 -6.61
CA LEU A 21 6.46 5.87 -5.91
C LEU A 21 4.95 6.06 -5.98
N ALA A 22 4.46 7.27 -5.70
CA ALA A 22 3.04 7.61 -5.79
C ALA A 22 2.49 7.39 -7.20
N PHE A 23 3.20 7.84 -8.22
CA PHE A 23 2.81 7.61 -9.61
C PHE A 23 2.73 6.12 -9.96
N ARG A 24 3.69 5.29 -9.50
CA ARG A 24 3.66 3.84 -9.73
C ARG A 24 2.52 3.17 -9.01
N ILE A 25 2.20 3.58 -7.78
CA ILE A 25 1.05 3.06 -7.04
C ILE A 25 -0.24 3.35 -7.81
N LEU A 26 -0.41 4.58 -8.30
CA LEU A 26 -1.58 4.96 -9.09
C LEU A 26 -1.71 4.15 -10.38
N LEU A 27 -0.59 3.94 -11.11
CA LEU A 27 -0.60 3.09 -12.31
C LEU A 27 -0.92 1.64 -12.00
N ALA A 28 -0.46 1.13 -10.85
CA ALA A 28 -0.72 -0.25 -10.43
C ALA A 28 -2.18 -0.50 -10.08
N LEU A 29 -2.96 0.53 -9.72
CA LEU A 29 -4.37 0.36 -9.30
C LEU A 29 -5.22 -0.30 -10.38
N VAL A 30 -5.06 0.11 -11.66
CA VAL A 30 -5.87 -0.43 -12.76
C VAL A 30 -5.61 -1.93 -12.98
N PRO A 31 -4.36 -2.39 -13.22
CA PRO A 31 -4.09 -3.81 -13.41
C PRO A 31 -4.38 -4.63 -12.14
N LEU A 32 -4.20 -4.06 -10.95
CA LEU A 32 -4.53 -4.72 -9.69
C LEU A 32 -6.04 -4.92 -9.52
N ALA A 33 -6.84 -3.91 -9.90
CA ALA A 33 -8.29 -4.01 -9.89
C ALA A 33 -8.79 -5.07 -10.88
N LEU A 34 -8.27 -5.07 -12.11
CA LEU A 34 -8.59 -6.08 -13.12
C LEU A 34 -8.20 -7.49 -12.68
N PHE A 35 -7.01 -7.64 -12.08
CA PHE A 35 -6.58 -8.91 -11.51
C PHE A 35 -7.49 -9.35 -10.35
N GLY A 36 -7.88 -8.42 -9.48
CA GLY A 36 -8.82 -8.70 -8.38
C GLY A 36 -10.16 -9.24 -8.89
N VAL A 37 -10.74 -8.57 -9.89
CA VAL A 37 -12.00 -9.02 -10.50
C VAL A 37 -11.82 -10.38 -11.19
N ALA A 38 -10.74 -10.59 -11.93
CA ALA A 38 -10.44 -11.89 -12.56
C ALA A 38 -10.28 -13.00 -11.51
N LEU A 39 -9.69 -12.70 -10.37
CA LEU A 39 -9.54 -13.64 -9.26
C LEU A 39 -10.90 -14.00 -8.64
N LEU A 40 -11.79 -13.01 -8.43
CA LEU A 40 -13.15 -13.27 -7.96
C LEU A 40 -13.90 -14.21 -8.92
N GLY A 41 -13.86 -13.96 -10.22
CA GLY A 41 -14.48 -14.83 -11.22
C GLY A 41 -13.88 -16.24 -11.23
N PHE A 42 -12.56 -16.38 -11.11
CA PHE A 42 -11.89 -17.66 -11.06
C PHE A 42 -12.24 -18.47 -9.80
N LEU A 43 -12.39 -17.80 -8.66
CA LEU A 43 -12.79 -18.42 -7.38
C LEU A 43 -14.31 -18.63 -7.25
N HIS A 44 -15.09 -18.28 -8.28
CA HIS A 44 -16.56 -18.34 -8.24
C HIS A 44 -17.17 -17.48 -7.12
N LEU A 45 -16.58 -16.33 -6.85
CA LEU A 45 -16.99 -15.36 -5.85
C LEU A 45 -17.64 -14.13 -6.52
N ASP A 46 -18.42 -14.34 -7.57
CA ASP A 46 -19.08 -13.30 -8.36
C ASP A 46 -20.03 -12.43 -7.48
N GLU A 47 -20.62 -13.05 -6.45
CA GLU A 47 -21.48 -12.37 -5.46
C GLU A 47 -20.71 -11.27 -4.68
N VAL A 48 -19.42 -11.45 -4.43
CA VAL A 48 -18.60 -10.45 -3.74
C VAL A 48 -18.50 -9.17 -4.55
N TRP A 49 -18.44 -9.28 -5.89
CA TRP A 49 -18.48 -8.11 -6.77
C TRP A 49 -19.81 -7.40 -6.64
N SER A 50 -20.92 -8.11 -6.87
CA SER A 50 -22.28 -7.52 -6.95
C SER A 50 -22.79 -6.99 -5.61
N GLU A 51 -22.49 -7.68 -4.50
CA GLU A 51 -23.05 -7.35 -3.18
C GLU A 51 -22.15 -6.42 -2.34
N SER A 52 -20.81 -6.48 -2.54
CA SER A 52 -19.89 -5.75 -1.68
C SER A 52 -19.09 -4.68 -2.41
N VAL A 53 -18.55 -4.99 -3.60
CA VAL A 53 -17.60 -4.10 -4.28
C VAL A 53 -18.30 -3.09 -5.17
N ALA A 54 -19.23 -3.54 -6.02
CA ALA A 54 -19.90 -2.67 -7.00
C ALA A 54 -20.73 -1.54 -6.33
N PRO A 55 -21.51 -1.78 -5.25
CA PRO A 55 -22.23 -0.71 -4.57
C PRO A 55 -21.30 0.37 -4.01
N GLU A 56 -20.19 -0.03 -3.38
CA GLU A 56 -19.20 0.88 -2.80
C GLU A 56 -18.54 1.78 -3.86
N ILE A 57 -18.25 1.23 -5.04
CA ILE A 57 -17.70 1.99 -6.16
C ILE A 57 -18.76 2.95 -6.74
N ARG A 58 -20.00 2.47 -6.87
CA ARG A 58 -21.12 3.24 -7.42
C ARG A 58 -21.34 4.55 -6.68
N ASP A 59 -21.22 4.52 -5.36
CA ASP A 59 -21.45 5.70 -4.52
C ASP A 59 -20.31 6.72 -4.59
N ARG A 60 -19.16 6.32 -5.13
CA ARG A 60 -17.93 7.15 -5.14
C ARG A 60 -17.54 7.67 -6.52
N VAL A 61 -18.09 7.12 -7.59
CA VAL A 61 -17.74 7.53 -8.96
C VAL A 61 -18.97 8.04 -9.72
N SER A 62 -18.73 8.75 -10.82
CA SER A 62 -19.82 9.20 -11.69
C SER A 62 -20.55 8.03 -12.38
N ALA A 63 -21.83 8.16 -12.64
CA ALA A 63 -22.63 7.09 -13.27
C ALA A 63 -22.05 6.56 -14.58
N PRO A 64 -21.51 7.39 -15.52
CA PRO A 64 -20.84 6.88 -16.71
C PRO A 64 -19.56 6.08 -16.41
N ALA A 65 -18.77 6.53 -15.41
CA ALA A 65 -17.56 5.80 -15.00
C ALA A 65 -17.93 4.47 -14.36
N PHE A 66 -18.93 4.43 -13.50
CA PHE A 66 -19.42 3.19 -12.90
C PHE A 66 -19.89 2.20 -13.99
N THR A 67 -20.67 2.66 -14.96
CA THR A 67 -21.16 1.80 -16.05
C THR A 67 -20.01 1.16 -16.83
N LEU A 68 -18.92 1.90 -17.06
CA LEU A 68 -17.74 1.36 -17.73
C LEU A 68 -17.03 0.31 -16.89
N ILE A 69 -16.83 0.61 -15.59
CA ILE A 69 -16.18 -0.30 -14.64
C ILE A 69 -16.99 -1.60 -14.51
N ASP A 70 -18.29 -1.48 -14.30
CA ASP A 70 -19.20 -2.62 -14.10
C ASP A 70 -19.27 -3.52 -15.32
N ARG A 71 -19.40 -2.94 -16.51
CA ARG A 71 -19.35 -3.71 -17.79
C ARG A 71 -18.01 -4.43 -17.97
N THR A 72 -16.90 -3.78 -17.61
CA THR A 72 -15.58 -4.41 -17.70
C THR A 72 -15.45 -5.56 -16.70
N ALA A 73 -15.95 -5.36 -15.50
CA ALA A 73 -15.99 -6.40 -14.47
C ALA A 73 -16.84 -7.59 -14.92
N ASP A 74 -18.05 -7.35 -15.42
CA ASP A 74 -18.94 -8.40 -15.93
C ASP A 74 -18.29 -9.20 -17.07
N GLN A 75 -17.59 -8.54 -17.99
CA GLN A 75 -16.86 -9.22 -19.06
C GLN A 75 -15.77 -10.14 -18.53
N VAL A 76 -15.04 -9.71 -17.49
CA VAL A 76 -13.95 -10.49 -16.88
C VAL A 76 -14.53 -11.64 -16.06
N LEU A 77 -15.57 -11.38 -15.26
CA LEU A 77 -16.25 -12.39 -14.44
C LEU A 77 -16.89 -13.48 -15.29
N THR A 78 -17.60 -13.09 -16.37
CA THR A 78 -18.37 -14.02 -17.20
C THR A 78 -17.48 -14.92 -18.06
N LYS A 79 -16.41 -14.35 -18.62
CA LYS A 79 -15.54 -15.10 -19.55
C LYS A 79 -14.67 -16.14 -18.88
N LYS A 80 -14.38 -16.01 -17.56
CA LYS A 80 -13.56 -16.93 -16.72
C LYS A 80 -12.31 -17.45 -17.46
N GLU A 81 -11.75 -16.67 -18.38
CA GLU A 81 -10.59 -17.06 -19.16
C GLU A 81 -9.34 -16.94 -18.29
N ALA A 82 -8.61 -18.01 -18.14
CA ALA A 82 -7.32 -18.03 -17.43
C ALA A 82 -6.33 -16.99 -17.95
N TRP A 83 -6.50 -16.52 -19.20
CA TRP A 83 -5.74 -15.44 -19.81
C TRP A 83 -5.82 -14.14 -19.02
N TRP A 84 -7.01 -13.68 -18.62
CA TRP A 84 -7.18 -12.44 -17.85
C TRP A 84 -6.51 -12.52 -16.47
N LEU A 85 -6.56 -13.71 -15.85
CA LEU A 85 -5.90 -13.95 -14.58
C LEU A 85 -4.38 -13.94 -14.73
N THR A 86 -3.83 -14.62 -15.75
CA THR A 86 -2.38 -14.71 -15.94
C THR A 86 -1.76 -13.38 -16.37
N VAL A 87 -2.37 -12.69 -17.34
CA VAL A 87 -1.89 -11.38 -17.80
C VAL A 87 -2.08 -10.33 -16.72
N GLY A 88 -3.25 -10.30 -16.06
CA GLY A 88 -3.51 -9.39 -14.95
C GLY A 88 -2.51 -9.57 -13.81
N ALA A 89 -2.23 -10.82 -13.40
CA ALA A 89 -1.22 -11.13 -12.40
C ALA A 89 0.19 -10.69 -12.84
N ALA A 90 0.58 -10.99 -14.07
CA ALA A 90 1.89 -10.63 -14.59
C ALA A 90 2.11 -9.11 -14.62
N VAL A 91 1.10 -8.36 -15.11
CA VAL A 91 1.16 -6.90 -15.15
C VAL A 91 1.13 -6.31 -13.74
N ALA A 92 0.26 -6.81 -12.85
CA ALA A 92 0.21 -6.36 -11.46
C ALA A 92 1.55 -6.59 -10.74
N LEU A 93 2.14 -7.78 -10.86
CA LEU A 93 3.46 -8.09 -10.28
C LEU A 93 4.56 -7.23 -10.88
N TRP A 94 4.52 -6.94 -12.18
CA TRP A 94 5.47 -6.04 -12.83
C TRP A 94 5.40 -4.63 -12.26
N GLU A 95 4.19 -4.07 -12.08
CA GLU A 95 4.01 -2.74 -11.50
C GLU A 95 4.41 -2.69 -10.02
N VAL A 96 4.04 -3.71 -9.22
CA VAL A 96 4.49 -3.83 -7.82
C VAL A 96 6.02 -3.90 -7.76
N SER A 97 6.65 -4.73 -8.61
CA SER A 97 8.11 -4.81 -8.72
C SER A 97 8.73 -3.47 -9.11
N ALA A 98 8.08 -2.67 -9.98
CA ALA A 98 8.55 -1.34 -10.34
C ALA A 98 8.50 -0.38 -9.15
N GLY A 99 7.44 -0.42 -8.34
CA GLY A 99 7.34 0.33 -7.08
C GLY A 99 8.44 -0.09 -6.08
N ILE A 100 8.65 -1.39 -5.91
CA ILE A 100 9.72 -1.93 -5.06
C ILE A 100 11.11 -1.45 -5.52
N ARG A 101 11.37 -1.41 -6.83
CA ARG A 101 12.66 -0.87 -7.34
C ARG A 101 12.88 0.59 -6.98
N ILE A 102 11.82 1.40 -6.96
CA ILE A 102 11.92 2.79 -6.52
C ILE A 102 12.19 2.85 -5.02
N ALA A 103 11.46 2.06 -4.21
CA ALA A 103 11.67 1.97 -2.78
C ALA A 103 13.09 1.49 -2.43
N MET A 104 13.63 0.49 -3.15
CA MET A 104 15.02 0.03 -2.99
C MET A 104 16.04 1.17 -3.23
N ARG A 105 15.83 1.99 -4.28
CA ARG A 105 16.71 3.14 -4.54
C ARG A 105 16.61 4.21 -3.45
N ALA A 106 15.39 4.44 -2.95
CA ALA A 106 15.18 5.36 -1.84
C ALA A 106 15.85 4.86 -0.55
N LEU A 107 15.76 3.54 -0.26
CA LEU A 107 16.47 2.91 0.86
C LEU A 107 17.98 3.08 0.74
N ASP A 108 18.58 2.76 -0.43
CA ASP A 108 20.01 2.96 -0.67
C ASP A 108 20.42 4.42 -0.40
N ARG A 109 19.54 5.39 -0.76
CA ARG A 109 19.79 6.82 -0.54
C ARG A 109 19.62 7.23 0.93
N ILE A 110 18.62 6.69 1.62
CA ILE A 110 18.35 6.96 3.04
C ILE A 110 19.50 6.45 3.91
N TYR A 111 19.95 5.23 3.64
CA TYR A 111 21.00 4.56 4.43
C TYR A 111 22.42 4.82 3.94
N GLU A 112 22.59 5.65 2.88
CA GLU A 112 23.89 6.03 2.33
C GLU A 112 24.74 4.82 1.90
N ASP A 113 24.09 3.84 1.28
CA ASP A 113 24.77 2.64 0.82
C ASP A 113 25.73 2.96 -0.34
N HIS A 114 27.04 2.75 -0.10
CA HIS A 114 28.10 3.09 -1.06
C HIS A 114 28.28 2.06 -2.18
N ARG A 115 27.61 0.91 -2.11
CA ARG A 115 27.67 -0.16 -3.12
C ARG A 115 26.27 -0.46 -3.66
N PRO A 116 25.74 0.39 -4.55
CA PRO A 116 24.43 0.13 -5.13
C PRO A 116 24.45 -1.15 -5.96
N ARG A 117 23.37 -1.92 -5.87
CA ARG A 117 23.17 -3.13 -6.68
C ARG A 117 23.17 -2.79 -8.17
N SER A 118 23.67 -3.71 -9.01
CA SER A 118 23.53 -3.59 -10.46
C SER A 118 22.06 -3.52 -10.87
N PRO A 119 21.73 -2.89 -12.01
CA PRO A 119 20.36 -2.77 -12.49
C PRO A 119 19.65 -4.11 -12.63
N VAL A 120 20.38 -5.14 -13.10
CA VAL A 120 19.84 -6.51 -13.27
C VAL A 120 19.57 -7.16 -11.91
N ALA A 121 20.52 -7.09 -10.96
CA ALA A 121 20.34 -7.64 -9.63
C ALA A 121 19.16 -6.97 -8.89
N ARG A 122 18.96 -5.65 -9.11
CA ARG A 122 17.82 -4.91 -8.56
C ARG A 122 16.50 -5.33 -9.19
N LEU A 123 16.48 -5.61 -10.49
CA LEU A 123 15.30 -6.13 -11.17
C LEU A 123 14.91 -7.51 -10.63
N ILE A 124 15.85 -8.44 -10.57
CA ILE A 124 15.60 -9.79 -10.04
C ILE A 124 15.17 -9.72 -8.57
N GLY A 125 15.85 -8.95 -7.74
CA GLY A 125 15.51 -8.77 -6.34
C GLY A 125 14.12 -8.16 -6.14
N SER A 126 13.73 -7.17 -6.96
CA SER A 126 12.39 -6.57 -6.87
C SER A 126 11.29 -7.54 -7.31
N LEU A 127 11.51 -8.36 -8.32
CA LEU A 127 10.57 -9.40 -8.73
C LEU A 127 10.44 -10.49 -7.65
N ALA A 128 11.55 -10.92 -7.06
CA ALA A 128 11.53 -11.89 -5.97
C ALA A 128 10.79 -11.34 -4.72
N LEU A 129 10.95 -10.05 -4.40
CA LEU A 129 10.28 -9.39 -3.28
C LEU A 129 8.81 -9.06 -3.58
N SER A 130 8.42 -8.90 -4.85
CA SER A 130 7.04 -8.53 -5.19
C SER A 130 6.04 -9.59 -4.76
N VAL A 131 6.38 -10.87 -4.88
CA VAL A 131 5.47 -11.97 -4.49
C VAL A 131 5.18 -11.97 -2.99
N PRO A 132 6.16 -12.11 -2.08
CA PRO A 132 5.89 -12.15 -0.65
C PRO A 132 5.28 -10.84 -0.13
N ILE A 133 5.70 -9.68 -0.64
CA ILE A 133 5.13 -8.39 -0.23
C ILE A 133 3.67 -8.29 -0.67
N SER A 134 3.34 -8.66 -1.91
CA SER A 134 1.95 -8.67 -2.38
C SER A 134 1.08 -9.63 -1.56
N MET A 135 1.58 -10.83 -1.24
CA MET A 135 0.85 -11.78 -0.41
C MET A 135 0.59 -11.24 1.00
N LEU A 136 1.59 -10.60 1.63
CA LEU A 136 1.42 -9.96 2.94
C LEU A 136 0.42 -8.81 2.91
N LEU A 137 0.45 -7.98 1.86
CA LEU A 137 -0.49 -6.88 1.71
C LEU A 137 -1.92 -7.38 1.44
N LEU A 138 -2.09 -8.40 0.60
CA LEU A 138 -3.39 -9.04 0.39
C LEU A 138 -3.92 -9.68 1.67
N ALA A 139 -3.08 -10.38 2.42
CA ALA A 139 -3.42 -10.93 3.72
C ALA A 139 -3.80 -9.83 4.75
N ALA A 140 -3.11 -8.68 4.70
CA ALA A 140 -3.44 -7.53 5.55
C ALA A 140 -4.83 -6.95 5.23
N VAL A 141 -5.16 -6.80 3.94
CA VAL A 141 -6.49 -6.37 3.50
C VAL A 141 -7.55 -7.41 3.91
N ALA A 142 -7.29 -8.68 3.68
CA ALA A 142 -8.19 -9.76 4.09
C ALA A 142 -8.43 -9.77 5.62
N ALA A 143 -7.39 -9.58 6.42
CA ALA A 143 -7.49 -9.48 7.87
C ALA A 143 -8.37 -8.30 8.31
N ALA A 144 -8.22 -7.14 7.68
CA ALA A 144 -9.00 -5.95 8.02
C ALA A 144 -10.48 -6.06 7.61
N GLN A 145 -10.79 -6.73 6.49
CA GLN A 145 -12.13 -6.74 5.89
C GLN A 145 -12.93 -8.01 6.16
N ILE A 146 -12.27 -9.17 6.21
CA ILE A 146 -12.96 -10.46 6.33
C ILE A 146 -13.03 -10.91 7.80
N LEU A 147 -12.02 -10.63 8.61
CA LEU A 147 -11.95 -11.13 9.97
C LEU A 147 -13.05 -10.54 10.88
N PRO A 148 -13.35 -9.23 10.87
CA PRO A 148 -14.40 -8.66 11.71
C PRO A 148 -15.78 -9.30 11.47
N PRO A 149 -16.33 -9.35 10.25
CA PRO A 149 -17.64 -9.96 10.02
C PRO A 149 -17.65 -11.48 10.28
N ALA A 150 -16.53 -12.18 10.09
CA ALA A 150 -16.44 -13.61 10.37
C ALA A 150 -16.49 -13.92 11.88
N LEU A 151 -15.97 -13.03 12.73
CA LEU A 151 -16.04 -13.16 14.18
C LEU A 151 -17.39 -12.72 14.74
N ASP A 152 -18.04 -11.72 14.15
CA ASP A 152 -19.34 -11.19 14.56
C ASP A 152 -20.47 -12.22 14.42
N ARG A 153 -20.41 -13.11 13.43
CA ARG A 153 -21.37 -14.21 13.23
C ARG A 153 -21.60 -15.09 14.47
N ARG A 154 -20.78 -14.93 15.51
CA ARG A 154 -20.90 -15.65 16.78
C ARG A 154 -21.79 -14.96 17.82
N GLY A 155 -22.39 -13.81 17.49
CA GLY A 155 -23.37 -13.13 18.36
C GLY A 155 -22.79 -12.54 19.65
N ALA A 156 -21.55 -12.07 19.62
CA ALA A 156 -20.83 -11.58 20.81
C ALA A 156 -21.27 -10.18 21.26
N GLY A 157 -22.26 -9.55 20.62
CA GLY A 157 -22.76 -8.21 20.94
C GLY A 157 -21.76 -7.09 20.65
N ALA A 158 -22.08 -5.86 21.08
CA ALA A 158 -21.27 -4.66 20.77
C ALA A 158 -19.78 -4.75 21.19
N VAL A 159 -19.48 -5.44 22.29
CA VAL A 159 -18.11 -5.67 22.75
C VAL A 159 -17.36 -6.61 21.80
N GLY A 160 -18.06 -7.65 21.31
CA GLY A 160 -17.50 -8.58 20.32
C GLY A 160 -17.14 -7.89 19.02
N ASP A 161 -17.99 -6.98 18.54
CA ASP A 161 -17.76 -6.20 17.32
C ASP A 161 -16.51 -5.32 17.44
N VAL A 162 -16.35 -4.62 18.57
CA VAL A 162 -15.17 -3.78 18.83
C VAL A 162 -13.92 -4.64 18.87
N LEU A 163 -13.94 -5.77 19.56
CA LEU A 163 -12.80 -6.68 19.63
C LEU A 163 -12.46 -7.28 18.26
N ALA A 164 -13.47 -7.72 17.49
CA ALA A 164 -13.28 -8.27 16.16
C ALA A 164 -12.62 -7.25 15.21
N ARG A 165 -13.08 -5.99 15.23
CA ARG A 165 -12.46 -4.91 14.46
C ARG A 165 -11.04 -4.61 14.93
N ALA A 166 -10.82 -4.52 16.25
CA ALA A 166 -9.48 -4.28 16.81
C ALA A 166 -8.50 -5.39 16.42
N LEU A 167 -8.92 -6.66 16.44
CA LEU A 167 -8.12 -7.79 16.00
C LEU A 167 -7.82 -7.74 14.50
N GLY A 168 -8.82 -7.45 13.66
CA GLY A 168 -8.64 -7.34 12.21
C GLY A 168 -7.66 -6.24 11.84
N TRP A 169 -7.83 -5.04 12.38
CA TRP A 169 -6.92 -3.92 12.15
C TRP A 169 -5.54 -4.14 12.77
N GLY A 170 -5.47 -4.73 13.96
CA GLY A 170 -4.20 -5.09 14.61
C GLY A 170 -3.40 -6.09 13.80
N LEU A 171 -4.03 -7.17 13.33
CA LEU A 171 -3.39 -8.16 12.46
C LEU A 171 -2.96 -7.54 11.12
N SER A 172 -3.81 -6.69 10.52
CA SER A 172 -3.47 -5.96 9.31
C SER A 172 -2.21 -5.09 9.51
N ALA A 173 -2.14 -4.33 10.61
CA ALA A 173 -0.97 -3.50 10.93
C ALA A 173 0.30 -4.33 11.11
N ILE A 174 0.21 -5.50 11.73
CA ILE A 174 1.33 -6.44 11.89
C ILE A 174 1.80 -6.94 10.51
N LEU A 175 0.88 -7.37 9.64
CA LEU A 175 1.20 -7.87 8.30
C LEU A 175 1.85 -6.80 7.43
N VAL A 176 1.34 -5.57 7.46
CA VAL A 176 1.96 -4.42 6.79
C VAL A 176 3.35 -4.13 7.36
N SER A 177 3.52 -4.18 8.70
CA SER A 177 4.82 -4.01 9.33
C SER A 177 5.82 -5.08 8.88
N VAL A 178 5.39 -6.34 8.78
CA VAL A 178 6.22 -7.44 8.25
C VAL A 178 6.59 -7.19 6.79
N ALA A 179 5.65 -6.75 5.95
CA ALA A 179 5.94 -6.43 4.55
C ALA A 179 6.99 -5.33 4.41
N ILE A 180 6.88 -4.26 5.23
CA ILE A 180 7.88 -3.17 5.25
C ILE A 180 9.22 -3.68 5.81
N ALA A 181 9.22 -4.50 6.85
CA ALA A 181 10.44 -5.08 7.41
C ALA A 181 11.17 -5.97 6.38
N VAL A 182 10.44 -6.78 5.63
CA VAL A 182 10.98 -7.58 4.51
C VAL A 182 11.58 -6.67 3.45
N LEU A 183 10.88 -5.59 3.08
CA LEU A 183 11.38 -4.62 2.12
C LEU A 183 12.66 -3.93 2.61
N VAL A 184 12.72 -3.49 3.86
CA VAL A 184 13.90 -2.84 4.45
C VAL A 184 15.06 -3.82 4.55
N ARG A 185 14.80 -5.05 5.01
CA ARG A 185 15.82 -6.08 5.21
C ARG A 185 16.48 -6.52 3.91
N PHE A 186 15.68 -6.80 2.89
CA PHE A 186 16.14 -7.40 1.64
C PHE A 186 16.19 -6.40 0.48
N GLY A 187 15.53 -5.25 0.61
CA GLY A 187 15.50 -4.19 -0.41
C GLY A 187 16.73 -3.29 -0.39
N SER A 188 17.34 -3.04 0.76
CA SER A 188 18.58 -2.28 0.89
C SER A 188 19.77 -3.03 0.27
N SER A 189 20.72 -2.31 -0.30
CA SER A 189 21.94 -2.90 -0.90
C SER A 189 22.84 -3.54 0.14
N THR A 190 22.82 -3.04 1.36
CA THR A 190 23.49 -3.64 2.54
C THR A 190 22.43 -4.30 3.41
N GLU A 191 22.63 -5.55 3.78
CA GLU A 191 21.70 -6.26 4.65
C GLU A 191 21.58 -5.58 6.02
N ARG A 192 20.34 -5.26 6.41
CA ARG A 192 20.08 -4.62 7.71
C ARG A 192 19.70 -5.68 8.76
N PRO A 193 20.13 -5.52 10.03
CA PRO A 193 19.70 -6.40 11.09
C PRO A 193 18.17 -6.39 11.24
N PHE A 194 17.58 -7.52 11.66
CA PHE A 194 16.12 -7.63 11.82
C PHE A 194 15.53 -6.61 12.77
N HIS A 195 16.24 -6.25 13.85
CA HIS A 195 15.76 -5.24 14.80
C HIS A 195 15.63 -3.84 14.15
N VAL A 196 16.58 -3.45 13.28
CA VAL A 196 16.53 -2.17 12.55
C VAL A 196 15.36 -2.17 11.58
N ALA A 197 15.16 -3.25 10.81
CA ALA A 197 14.04 -3.40 9.91
C ALA A 197 12.70 -3.40 10.65
N GLY A 198 12.62 -4.06 11.82
CA GLY A 198 11.43 -4.08 12.66
C GLY A 198 11.09 -2.70 13.22
N VAL A 199 12.06 -1.99 13.80
CA VAL A 199 11.83 -0.63 14.29
C VAL A 199 11.40 0.30 13.16
N ALA A 200 12.06 0.22 12.00
CA ALA A 200 11.70 1.02 10.83
C ALA A 200 10.26 0.76 10.38
N SER A 201 9.83 -0.50 10.34
CA SER A 201 8.47 -0.85 9.93
C SER A 201 7.41 -0.32 10.90
N VAL A 202 7.62 -0.45 12.20
CA VAL A 202 6.70 0.07 13.21
C VAL A 202 6.58 1.60 13.11
N VAL A 203 7.71 2.31 13.01
CA VAL A 203 7.72 3.77 12.85
C VAL A 203 6.94 4.19 11.61
N VAL A 204 7.17 3.51 10.48
CA VAL A 204 6.45 3.80 9.23
C VAL A 204 4.96 3.57 9.39
N VAL A 205 4.54 2.43 9.96
CA VAL A 205 3.10 2.10 10.13
C VAL A 205 2.43 3.10 11.06
N VAL A 206 3.05 3.48 12.17
CA VAL A 206 2.50 4.49 13.09
C VAL A 206 2.36 5.84 12.38
N CYS A 207 3.41 6.33 11.72
CA CYS A 207 3.38 7.60 10.99
C CYS A 207 2.31 7.57 9.88
N TRP A 208 2.20 6.46 9.16
CA TRP A 208 1.21 6.30 8.09
C TRP A 208 -0.21 6.25 8.63
N THR A 209 -0.46 5.56 9.75
CA THR A 209 -1.77 5.52 10.41
C THR A 209 -2.20 6.93 10.84
N VAL A 210 -1.30 7.69 11.46
CA VAL A 210 -1.56 9.09 11.85
C VAL A 210 -1.87 9.95 10.63
N ALA A 211 -1.02 9.88 9.59
CA ALA A 211 -1.22 10.65 8.35
C ALA A 211 -2.53 10.28 7.65
N SER A 212 -2.89 9.00 7.60
CA SER A 212 -4.14 8.52 7.00
C SER A 212 -5.36 8.99 7.79
N THR A 213 -5.30 8.98 9.12
CA THR A 213 -6.38 9.49 9.97
C THR A 213 -6.59 10.99 9.76
N LEU A 214 -5.51 11.77 9.77
CA LEU A 214 -5.56 13.21 9.52
C LEU A 214 -6.09 13.53 8.12
N PHE A 215 -5.64 12.75 7.12
CA PHE A 215 -6.13 12.91 5.76
C PHE A 215 -7.62 12.53 5.63
N GLY A 216 -8.07 11.48 6.32
CA GLY A 216 -9.49 11.12 6.38
C GLY A 216 -10.35 12.25 6.93
N LEU A 217 -9.93 12.89 8.02
CA LEU A 217 -10.60 14.05 8.58
C LEU A 217 -10.62 15.25 7.59
N TYR A 218 -9.53 15.47 6.88
CA TYR A 218 -9.47 16.49 5.83
C TYR A 218 -10.42 16.16 4.67
N ALA A 219 -10.42 14.93 4.21
CA ALA A 219 -11.22 14.48 3.07
C ALA A 219 -12.73 14.61 3.33
N THR A 220 -13.19 14.38 4.57
CA THR A 220 -14.62 14.59 4.94
C THR A 220 -15.05 16.04 4.77
N HIS A 221 -14.16 17.00 5.00
CA HIS A 221 -14.46 18.42 4.80
C HIS A 221 -14.42 18.83 3.31
N VAL A 222 -13.54 18.19 2.52
CA VAL A 222 -13.41 18.49 1.08
C VAL A 222 -14.49 17.78 0.26
N ALA A 223 -15.05 16.68 0.73
CA ALA A 223 -16.11 15.94 0.05
C ALA A 223 -17.35 16.80 -0.23
N SER A 224 -17.59 17.86 0.57
CA SER A 224 -18.67 18.82 0.34
C SER A 224 -18.53 19.62 -0.98
N TYR A 225 -17.33 19.71 -1.54
CA TYR A 225 -17.06 20.34 -2.84
C TYR A 225 -17.21 19.37 -4.04
N GLY A 226 -17.47 18.09 -3.79
CA GLY A 226 -17.58 17.05 -4.82
C GLY A 226 -18.74 17.27 -5.81
N THR A 227 -19.75 18.05 -5.45
CA THR A 227 -20.87 18.39 -6.32
C THR A 227 -20.46 19.25 -7.52
N LEU A 228 -19.40 20.04 -7.42
CA LEU A 228 -18.91 20.90 -8.51
C LEU A 228 -17.91 20.20 -9.43
N LEU A 229 -17.08 19.29 -8.92
CA LEU A 229 -15.99 18.66 -9.65
C LEU A 229 -16.26 17.17 -10.00
N GLY A 230 -17.33 16.58 -9.46
CA GLY A 230 -17.73 15.20 -9.74
C GLY A 230 -16.60 14.19 -9.52
N GLY A 231 -16.47 13.23 -10.46
CA GLY A 231 -15.44 12.18 -10.37
C GLY A 231 -13.99 12.67 -10.41
N LEU A 232 -13.72 13.87 -10.93
CA LEU A 232 -12.36 14.44 -10.92
C LEU A 232 -11.88 14.76 -9.50
N ALA A 233 -12.79 15.18 -8.59
CA ALA A 233 -12.44 15.41 -7.20
C ALA A 233 -11.92 14.15 -6.52
N PHE A 234 -12.55 13.00 -6.77
CA PHE A 234 -12.11 11.72 -6.22
C PHE A 234 -10.70 11.35 -6.68
N VAL A 235 -10.41 11.48 -8.00
CA VAL A 235 -9.08 11.19 -8.54
C VAL A 235 -8.03 12.10 -7.93
N PHE A 236 -8.33 13.41 -7.80
CA PHE A 236 -7.42 14.37 -7.19
C PHE A 236 -7.13 14.04 -5.71
N VAL A 237 -8.17 13.78 -4.92
CA VAL A 237 -8.05 13.39 -3.52
C VAL A 237 -7.23 12.10 -3.38
N LEU A 238 -7.47 11.11 -4.24
CA LEU A 238 -6.71 9.88 -4.28
C LEU A 238 -5.22 10.12 -4.61
N MET A 239 -4.92 10.96 -5.60
CA MET A 239 -3.54 11.33 -5.95
C MET A 239 -2.82 11.97 -4.78
N VAL A 240 -3.47 12.92 -4.10
CA VAL A 240 -2.91 13.61 -2.92
C VAL A 240 -2.68 12.61 -1.79
N TYR A 241 -3.65 11.72 -1.52
CA TYR A 241 -3.52 10.69 -0.50
C TYR A 241 -2.33 9.75 -0.75
N VAL A 242 -2.21 9.24 -1.98
CA VAL A 242 -1.11 8.34 -2.34
C VAL A 242 0.24 9.05 -2.26
N TYR A 243 0.30 10.33 -2.66
CA TYR A 243 1.51 11.13 -2.53
C TYR A 243 1.91 11.35 -1.06
N ILE A 244 0.96 11.75 -0.20
CA ILE A 244 1.20 11.91 1.25
C ILE A 244 1.64 10.58 1.85
N SER A 245 1.02 9.47 1.47
CA SER A 245 1.40 8.13 1.92
C SER A 245 2.84 7.77 1.54
N ALA A 246 3.25 8.08 0.30
CA ALA A 246 4.63 7.85 -0.16
C ALA A 246 5.65 8.74 0.59
N VAL A 247 5.32 10.02 0.82
CA VAL A 247 6.15 10.92 1.63
C VAL A 247 6.28 10.41 3.05
N THR A 248 5.16 10.03 3.68
CA THR A 248 5.13 9.50 5.06
C THR A 248 5.93 8.21 5.19
N PHE A 249 5.83 7.31 4.20
CA PHE A 249 6.63 6.09 4.14
C PHE A 249 8.15 6.40 4.15
N LEU A 250 8.61 7.29 3.27
CA LEU A 250 10.05 7.65 3.21
C LEU A 250 10.49 8.45 4.45
N ALA A 251 9.64 9.30 5.00
CA ALA A 251 9.92 10.04 6.23
C ALA A 251 10.05 9.11 7.44
N GLY A 252 9.16 8.13 7.55
CA GLY A 252 9.23 7.11 8.59
C GLY A 252 10.52 6.28 8.52
N LEU A 253 10.89 5.85 7.30
CA LEU A 253 12.17 5.15 7.08
C LEU A 253 13.38 6.00 7.48
N ARG A 254 13.38 7.29 7.12
CA ARG A 254 14.47 8.20 7.48
C ARG A 254 14.53 8.45 8.99
N ALA A 255 13.38 8.64 9.64
CA ALA A 255 13.30 8.80 11.09
C ALA A 255 13.87 7.57 11.84
N ALA A 256 13.53 6.38 11.37
CA ALA A 256 14.05 5.13 11.93
C ALA A 256 15.57 4.98 11.72
N ALA A 257 16.10 5.41 10.56
CA ALA A 257 17.53 5.39 10.30
C ALA A 257 18.31 6.30 11.29
N TYR A 258 17.75 7.44 11.66
CA TYR A 258 18.34 8.31 12.69
C TYR A 258 18.31 7.67 14.08
N ALA A 259 17.21 7.02 14.44
CA ALA A 259 17.10 6.37 15.75
C ALA A 259 18.12 5.22 15.90
N GLY A 260 18.34 4.45 14.82
CA GLY A 260 19.31 3.36 14.82
C GLY A 260 20.77 3.82 14.92
N ASN A 261 21.12 4.94 14.29
CA ASN A 261 22.48 5.47 14.36
C ASN A 261 22.80 6.15 15.71
N GLY A 262 21.76 6.63 16.44
CA GLY A 262 21.93 7.24 17.75
C GLY A 262 22.24 6.24 18.87
N SER A 263 21.75 5.00 18.77
CA SER A 263 22.02 3.95 19.76
C SER A 263 23.45 3.39 19.68
N SER A 264 24.04 3.39 18.48
CA SER A 264 25.44 2.92 18.30
C SER A 264 26.48 3.92 18.82
N ALA A 265 26.11 5.19 19.02
CA ALA A 265 27.00 6.23 19.53
C ALA A 265 26.98 6.36 21.07
N SER A 266 26.05 5.70 21.74
CA SER A 266 25.97 5.69 23.22
C SER A 266 26.69 4.49 23.85
N ASP A 267 27.12 3.52 23.06
CA ASP A 267 27.79 2.29 23.48
C ASP A 267 29.33 2.33 23.27
N LEU A 268 29.89 3.50 22.92
CA LEU A 268 31.34 3.79 22.87
C LEU A 268 31.73 4.85 23.88
#